data_8739c9583195f38a543414dd77b6b4c8
#
_entry.id   8739c9583195f38a543414dd77b6b4c8
#
_cell.length_a   1.000
_cell.length_b   1.000
_cell.length_c   1.000
_cell.angle_alpha   90.00
_cell.angle_beta   90.00
_cell.angle_gamma   90.00
#
_symmetry.space_group_name_H-M   'P 1'
#
loop_
_entity.id
_entity.type
_entity.pdbx_description
1 polymer ?
#
loop_
_entity_poly.entity_id
_entity_poly.type
_entity_poly.pdbx_seq_one_letter_code
_entity_poly.pdbx_strand_id
1 'polypeptide(L)'
;YPDGLKGNEIPLGARIFAMVDAITAMLSGRLHRVKLSPEEMIIELADKAGTQFDPMLVSLFLDIIERQELFSVPVEALEQAREKVCEKK
;
A
#
# COMPACT_ATOMS: atom_id res chain seq x y z
N TYR A 1 -1.56 -11.03 -6.73
CA TYR A 1 -0.74 -11.88 -5.85
C TYR A 1 0.13 -12.78 -6.73
N PRO A 2 1.38 -13.05 -6.27
CA PRO A 2 2.28 -13.90 -7.03
C PRO A 2 1.71 -15.29 -7.27
N ASP A 3 2.08 -15.90 -8.37
CA ASP A 3 1.71 -17.27 -8.71
C ASP A 3 0.22 -17.50 -8.86
N GLY A 4 -0.55 -16.43 -9.00
CA GLY A 4 -1.98 -16.54 -9.19
C GLY A 4 -2.78 -16.91 -7.95
N LEU A 5 -2.14 -16.97 -6.78
CA LEU A 5 -2.84 -17.24 -5.54
C LEU A 5 -3.69 -16.05 -5.12
N LYS A 6 -4.85 -16.32 -4.56
CA LYS A 6 -5.72 -15.27 -4.05
C LYS A 6 -5.29 -14.89 -2.64
N GLY A 7 -5.70 -13.69 -2.20
CA GLY A 7 -5.25 -13.15 -0.93
C GLY A 7 -5.34 -14.08 0.25
N ASN A 8 -6.47 -14.79 0.40
CA ASN A 8 -6.68 -15.66 1.54
C ASN A 8 -5.96 -17.02 1.43
N GLU A 9 -5.36 -17.30 0.29
CA GLU A 9 -4.57 -18.50 0.08
C GLU A 9 -3.10 -18.28 0.38
N ILE A 10 -2.70 -17.01 0.53
CA ILE A 10 -1.33 -16.64 0.80
C ILE A 10 -1.20 -16.37 2.30
N PRO A 11 -0.22 -16.96 2.99
CA PRO A 11 -0.05 -16.71 4.42
C PRO A 11 0.05 -15.22 4.73
N LEU A 12 -0.53 -14.81 5.86
CA LEU A 12 -0.57 -13.41 6.26
C LEU A 12 0.82 -12.78 6.29
N GLY A 13 1.80 -13.50 6.85
CA GLY A 13 3.17 -12.98 6.91
C GLY A 13 3.75 -12.68 5.54
N ALA A 14 3.47 -13.54 4.56
CA ALA A 14 3.94 -13.33 3.19
C ALA A 14 3.26 -12.11 2.56
N ARG A 15 1.97 -11.90 2.87
CA ARG A 15 1.25 -10.74 2.33
C ARG A 15 1.80 -9.44 2.92
N ILE A 16 2.10 -9.43 4.21
CA ILE A 16 2.71 -8.27 4.87
C ILE A 16 4.08 -7.99 4.28
N PHE A 17 4.89 -9.04 4.12
CA PHE A 17 6.24 -8.89 3.57
C PHE A 17 6.20 -8.32 2.15
N ALA A 18 5.29 -8.84 1.32
CA ALA A 18 5.16 -8.37 -0.07
C ALA A 18 4.81 -6.89 -0.11
N MET A 19 3.91 -6.44 0.77
CA MET A 19 3.52 -5.03 0.81
C MET A 19 4.68 -4.16 1.28
N VAL A 20 5.39 -4.57 2.33
CA VAL A 20 6.53 -3.81 2.83
C VAL A 20 7.65 -3.73 1.80
N ASP A 21 7.91 -4.84 1.11
CA ASP A 21 8.92 -4.86 0.06
C ASP A 21 8.56 -3.90 -1.07
N ALA A 22 7.29 -3.88 -1.48
CA ALA A 22 6.82 -2.97 -2.52
C ALA A 22 6.95 -1.51 -2.08
N ILE A 23 6.60 -1.20 -0.83
CA ILE A 23 6.74 0.15 -0.28
C ILE A 23 8.20 0.60 -0.34
N THR A 24 9.10 -0.27 0.11
CA THR A 24 10.52 0.02 0.10
C THR A 24 11.03 0.24 -1.33
N ALA A 25 10.58 -0.59 -2.26
CA ALA A 25 10.97 -0.47 -3.66
C ALA A 25 10.52 0.85 -4.28
N MET A 26 9.29 1.27 -3.96
CA MET A 26 8.76 2.54 -4.47
C MET A 26 9.53 3.74 -3.93
N LEU A 27 9.80 3.73 -2.64
CA LEU A 27 10.50 4.85 -2.00
C LEU A 27 11.97 4.91 -2.38
N SER A 28 12.57 3.78 -2.72
CA SER A 28 13.99 3.74 -3.12
C SER A 28 14.20 3.95 -4.61
N GLY A 29 13.13 3.91 -5.40
CA GLY A 29 13.23 4.01 -6.86
C GLY A 29 13.63 2.70 -7.54
N ARG A 30 13.61 1.58 -6.80
CA ARG A 30 14.06 0.30 -7.33
C ARG A 30 13.19 -0.20 -8.49
N LEU A 31 11.87 0.02 -8.40
CA LEU A 31 10.93 -0.41 -9.43
C LEU A 31 10.68 0.68 -10.48
N HIS A 32 11.05 1.91 -10.21
CA HIS A 32 10.83 3.05 -11.08
C HIS A 32 12.14 3.80 -11.23
N ARG A 33 12.31 4.50 -12.35
CA ARG A 33 13.52 5.31 -12.54
C ARG A 33 13.58 6.47 -11.56
N VAL A 34 12.42 6.93 -11.13
CA VAL A 34 12.30 8.03 -10.18
C VAL A 34 11.68 7.51 -8.90
N LYS A 35 12.24 7.92 -7.78
CA LYS A 35 11.67 7.56 -6.48
C LYS A 35 10.30 8.20 -6.34
N LEU A 36 9.35 7.44 -5.80
CA LEU A 36 8.04 7.99 -5.48
C LEU A 36 8.11 8.72 -4.15
N SER A 37 7.35 9.81 -4.03
CA SER A 37 7.18 10.46 -2.74
C SER A 37 6.29 9.58 -1.87
N PRO A 38 6.30 9.78 -0.53
CA PRO A 38 5.37 9.04 0.32
C PRO A 38 3.92 9.21 -0.08
N GLU A 39 3.53 10.40 -0.52
CA GLU A 39 2.18 10.66 -1.00
C GLU A 39 1.85 9.82 -2.22
N GLU A 40 2.77 9.79 -3.19
CA GLU A 40 2.58 8.97 -4.39
C GLU A 40 2.56 7.49 -4.04
N MET A 41 3.36 7.08 -3.08
CA MET A 41 3.42 5.68 -2.65
C MET A 41 2.07 5.21 -2.08
N ILE A 42 1.43 6.01 -1.22
CA ILE A 42 0.15 5.60 -0.65
C ILE A 42 -0.95 5.55 -1.69
N ILE A 43 -0.93 6.44 -2.66
CA ILE A 43 -1.89 6.42 -3.76
C ILE A 43 -1.70 5.15 -4.60
N GLU A 44 -0.45 4.80 -4.88
CA GLU A 44 -0.15 3.58 -5.63
C GLU A 44 -0.59 2.33 -4.88
N LEU A 45 -0.35 2.26 -3.58
CA LEU A 45 -0.81 1.13 -2.76
C LEU A 45 -2.33 1.01 -2.82
N ALA A 46 -3.03 2.12 -2.69
CA ALA A 46 -4.48 2.12 -2.71
C ALA A 46 -5.02 1.70 -4.08
N ASP A 47 -4.35 2.13 -5.15
CA ASP A 47 -4.73 1.78 -6.50
C ASP A 47 -4.57 0.28 -6.75
N LYS A 48 -3.56 -0.34 -6.17
CA LYS A 48 -3.27 -1.76 -6.32
C LYS A 48 -3.95 -2.63 -5.28
N ALA A 49 -4.69 -2.04 -4.34
CA ALA A 49 -5.43 -2.81 -3.36
C ALA A 49 -6.48 -3.66 -4.08
N GLY A 50 -6.60 -4.90 -3.66
CA GLY A 50 -7.53 -5.84 -4.28
C GLY A 50 -6.94 -6.61 -5.46
N THR A 51 -5.82 -6.16 -6.01
CA THR A 51 -5.13 -6.87 -7.09
C THR A 51 -3.77 -7.38 -6.64
N GLN A 52 -2.89 -6.49 -6.21
CA GLN A 52 -1.56 -6.87 -5.73
C GLN A 52 -1.46 -6.91 -4.22
N PHE A 53 -2.27 -6.12 -3.54
CA PHE A 53 -2.20 -6.01 -2.08
C PHE A 53 -3.56 -6.27 -1.47
N ASP A 54 -3.55 -6.84 -0.26
CA ASP A 54 -4.77 -7.06 0.51
C ASP A 54 -5.34 -5.71 0.93
N PRO A 55 -6.60 -5.39 0.57
CA PRO A 55 -7.19 -4.10 0.94
C PRO A 55 -7.19 -3.85 2.44
N MET A 56 -7.37 -4.89 3.25
CA MET A 56 -7.34 -4.73 4.70
C MET A 56 -5.96 -4.31 5.19
N LEU A 57 -4.90 -4.89 4.63
CA LEU A 57 -3.54 -4.53 5.02
C LEU A 57 -3.20 -3.11 4.59
N VAL A 58 -3.64 -2.70 3.39
CA VAL A 58 -3.44 -1.32 2.94
C VAL A 58 -4.15 -0.37 3.88
N SER A 59 -5.39 -0.67 4.25
CA SER A 59 -6.16 0.16 5.18
C SER A 59 -5.47 0.30 6.53
N LEU A 60 -4.94 -0.81 7.07
CA LEU A 60 -4.20 -0.78 8.33
C LEU A 60 -2.94 0.07 8.22
N PHE A 61 -2.25 -0.03 7.09
CA PHE A 61 -1.04 0.75 6.88
C PHE A 61 -1.36 2.25 6.83
N LEU A 62 -2.45 2.63 6.17
CA LEU A 62 -2.88 4.02 6.14
C LEU A 62 -3.21 4.53 7.53
N ASP A 63 -3.84 3.69 8.36
CA ASP A 63 -4.11 4.06 9.75
C ASP A 63 -2.83 4.29 10.54
N ILE A 64 -1.82 3.45 10.33
CA ILE A 64 -0.54 3.59 11.00
C ILE A 64 0.15 4.89 10.58
N ILE A 65 0.12 5.20 9.28
CA ILE A 65 0.70 6.43 8.78
C ILE A 65 0.06 7.64 9.44
N GLU A 66 -1.26 7.63 9.54
CA GLU A 66 -1.99 8.75 10.15
C GLU A 66 -1.70 8.88 11.64
N ARG A 67 -1.78 7.77 12.38
CA ARG A 67 -1.60 7.79 13.83
C ARG A 67 -0.18 8.12 14.25
N GLN A 68 0.79 7.63 13.52
CA GLN A 68 2.20 7.83 13.84
C GLN A 68 2.81 9.02 13.11
N GLU A 69 2.01 9.71 12.29
CA GLU A 69 2.46 10.83 11.49
C GLU A 69 3.69 10.49 10.64
N LEU A 70 3.70 9.27 10.12
CA LEU A 70 4.81 8.81 9.28
C LEU A 70 4.79 9.53 7.95
N PHE A 71 5.97 9.85 7.46
CA PHE A 71 6.18 10.42 6.12
C PHE A 71 5.59 11.81 5.90
N SER A 72 4.99 12.42 6.90
CA SER A 72 4.39 13.77 6.78
C SER A 72 3.43 13.87 5.59
N VAL A 73 2.59 12.86 5.41
CA VAL A 73 1.65 12.80 4.29
C VAL A 73 0.46 13.73 4.55
N PRO A 74 0.04 14.53 3.54
CA PRO A 74 -1.15 15.38 3.71
C PRO A 74 -2.41 14.58 3.97
N VAL A 75 -3.31 15.15 4.76
CA VAL A 75 -4.59 14.50 5.09
C VAL A 75 -5.38 14.18 3.81
N GLU A 76 -5.37 15.08 2.85
CA GLU A 76 -6.09 14.91 1.59
C GLU A 76 -5.64 13.66 0.84
N ALA A 77 -4.34 13.38 0.86
CA ALA A 77 -3.80 12.20 0.20
C ALA A 77 -4.26 10.93 0.90
N LEU A 78 -4.28 10.95 2.24
CA LEU A 78 -4.77 9.81 3.02
C LEU A 78 -6.24 9.54 2.76
N GLU A 79 -7.04 10.61 2.67
CA GLU A 79 -8.46 10.48 2.39
C GLU A 79 -8.71 9.89 1.01
N GLN A 80 -7.97 10.35 0.00
CA GLN A 80 -8.08 9.81 -1.35
C GLN A 80 -7.71 8.33 -1.39
N ALA A 81 -6.63 7.97 -0.71
CA ALA A 81 -6.20 6.58 -0.66
C ALA A 81 -7.25 5.71 0.02
N ARG A 82 -7.84 6.17 1.12
CA ARG A 82 -8.87 5.43 1.83
C ARG A 82 -10.11 5.21 0.97
N GLU A 83 -10.50 6.21 0.21
CA GLU A 83 -11.64 6.08 -0.70
C GLU A 83 -11.38 4.99 -1.73
N LYS A 84 -10.19 4.97 -2.32
CA LYS A 84 -9.83 3.96 -3.30
C LYS A 84 -9.88 2.55 -2.71
N VAL A 85 -9.36 2.39 -1.49
CA VAL A 85 -9.35 1.09 -0.82
C VAL A 85 -10.79 0.67 -0.48
N CYS A 86 -11.59 1.61 -0.02
CA CYS A 86 -12.97 1.33 0.36
C CYS A 86 -13.81 0.82 -0.81
N GLU A 87 -13.55 1.35 -2.00
CA GLU A 87 -14.26 0.90 -3.21
C GLU A 87 -13.93 -0.54 -3.58
N LYS A 88 -12.82 -1.06 -3.09
CA LYS A 88 -12.31 -2.38 -3.47
C LYS A 88 -12.58 -3.48 -2.43
N LYS A 89 -13.19 -3.11 -1.31
CA LYS A 89 -13.51 -4.09 -0.27
C LYS A 89 -14.76 -4.89 -0.57
#